data_9c3ebc9b9f843d2ffbd551a6d66ce060
#
_entry.id   9c3ebc9b9f843d2ffbd551a6d66ce060
#
_cell.length_a   1.000
_cell.length_b   1.000
_cell.length_c   1.000
_cell.angle_alpha   90.00
_cell.angle_beta   90.00
_cell.angle_gamma   90.00
#
_symmetry.space_group_name_H-M   'P 1'
#
loop_
_entity.id
_entity.type
_entity.pdbx_description
1 polymer ?
#
loop_
_entity_poly.entity_id
_entity_poly.type
_entity_poly.pdbx_seq_one_letter_code
_entity_poly.pdbx_strand_id
1 'polypeptide(L)'
;MRHTSSEPSRSWTLKCTDLPQFDALQAQADLFRSDDKLHLRNLCADTARCAGLTSIHVTYFQRSPRKIILDYSRQRVLGETMELLFDLADAVGLTDRREAFRIGHRINLTENQAVLHHLLRIPERVEEEEESFSFSGTPIVSLRGSASKSRMAAGLEYMLPEVVRARKTVQDFSEQVRFGIYKSVKHVPFRNTLVVALGGFSLGPQFVAEALHEETAASAAAEGRSIRFLNNIDPTAFTKATSQLDPAETLVVIIDKNFDSTETMMNARTIRYWMVKKLAVGGITDKEIVAKHFIAVTCNATRCRSFGIRQENIFEIWDWVNPRYSLCSAAGLLPLSLHFSYAVVEGIIQGAHDMDEHFFNAPLRDNIPVILGLLGVWNSTFLGYSTRAIVPYSDGLAHFSTMVQHIDMESNGKRVALDGTPLLHRSGEVSFGGCAATVQHSFFQLLHQGRVVPADFIGLMESQQPVEIPGEAVSNHDELMSHFFAQPDALAYGKTLMDLIQEGAPEPLREHMVVTGNRPSSSILLTRLDAYTVGQLLALYEHRTAVQGFMWGINSFDQFGNDLGKVMAKHVKAQLSASRKTGASVQGFNSSTSSLLDHYLAHGKVGDNNTPS
;
A
#
# COMPACT_ATOMS: atom_id res chain seq x y z
N MET A 1 -18.75 -28.93 15.84
CA MET A 1 -19.61 -28.89 14.65
C MET A 1 -18.73 -29.23 13.46
N ARG A 2 -19.07 -30.26 12.67
CA ARG A 2 -18.27 -30.66 11.49
C ARG A 2 -18.48 -29.57 10.41
N HIS A 3 -17.45 -28.75 10.19
CA HIS A 3 -17.43 -27.85 9.05
C HIS A 3 -17.23 -28.67 7.78
N THR A 4 -18.23 -28.66 6.92
CA THR A 4 -18.10 -29.14 5.54
C THR A 4 -17.07 -28.22 4.86
N SER A 5 -15.85 -28.75 4.69
CA SER A 5 -14.84 -28.15 3.83
C SER A 5 -15.38 -28.25 2.40
N SER A 6 -15.94 -27.17 1.87
CA SER A 6 -16.10 -27.08 0.43
C SER A 6 -14.68 -27.05 -0.16
N GLU A 7 -14.29 -28.09 -0.87
CA GLU A 7 -13.07 -28.10 -1.67
C GLU A 7 -13.07 -26.87 -2.58
N PRO A 8 -11.91 -26.21 -2.79
CA PRO A 8 -11.83 -25.13 -3.75
C PRO A 8 -12.35 -25.60 -5.09
N SER A 9 -13.14 -24.77 -5.78
CA SER A 9 -13.68 -25.15 -7.08
C SER A 9 -12.51 -25.54 -8.00
N ARG A 10 -12.70 -26.53 -8.87
CA ARG A 10 -11.68 -26.99 -9.83
C ARG A 10 -11.07 -25.82 -10.64
N SER A 11 -11.81 -24.73 -10.83
CA SER A 11 -11.34 -23.52 -11.55
C SER A 11 -10.19 -22.80 -10.82
N TRP A 12 -10.04 -22.94 -9.49
CA TRP A 12 -9.02 -22.21 -8.72
C TRP A 12 -7.62 -22.81 -8.85
N THR A 13 -7.51 -24.06 -9.23
CA THR A 13 -6.23 -24.76 -9.48
C THR A 13 -5.84 -24.78 -10.96
N LEU A 14 -6.68 -24.22 -11.85
CA LEU A 14 -6.32 -24.06 -13.25
C LEU A 14 -5.13 -23.11 -13.39
N LYS A 15 -4.11 -23.56 -14.12
CA LYS A 15 -2.96 -22.72 -14.47
C LYS A 15 -3.30 -21.93 -15.72
N CYS A 16 -3.04 -20.64 -15.71
CA CYS A 16 -3.26 -19.82 -16.90
C CYS A 16 -2.50 -20.33 -18.12
N THR A 17 -1.32 -20.94 -17.91
CA THR A 17 -0.47 -21.54 -18.95
C THR A 17 -1.06 -22.74 -19.65
N ASP A 18 -2.07 -23.39 -19.09
CA ASP A 18 -2.70 -24.59 -19.67
C ASP A 18 -3.94 -24.23 -20.51
N LEU A 19 -4.22 -22.94 -20.68
CA LEU A 19 -5.41 -22.42 -21.33
C LEU A 19 -5.09 -21.91 -22.76
N PRO A 20 -5.94 -22.18 -23.75
CA PRO A 20 -5.72 -21.69 -25.12
C PRO A 20 -5.65 -20.16 -25.23
N GLN A 21 -6.28 -19.44 -24.32
CA GLN A 21 -6.21 -17.98 -24.24
C GLN A 21 -4.78 -17.51 -23.91
N PHE A 22 -4.01 -18.30 -23.15
CA PHE A 22 -2.60 -17.99 -22.87
C PHE A 22 -1.76 -18.07 -24.15
N ASP A 23 -1.95 -19.11 -24.95
CA ASP A 23 -1.25 -19.27 -26.24
C ASP A 23 -1.61 -18.15 -27.23
N ALA A 24 -2.89 -17.75 -27.27
CA ALA A 24 -3.34 -16.64 -28.09
C ALA A 24 -2.69 -15.30 -27.67
N LEU A 25 -2.61 -15.03 -26.36
CA LEU A 25 -1.91 -13.85 -25.84
C LEU A 25 -0.41 -13.90 -26.09
N GLN A 26 0.21 -15.10 -26.02
CA GLN A 26 1.62 -15.25 -26.36
C GLN A 26 1.86 -14.93 -27.86
N ALA A 27 1.01 -15.40 -28.75
CA ALA A 27 1.07 -15.06 -30.17
C ALA A 27 0.90 -13.55 -30.40
N GLN A 28 -0.03 -12.91 -29.70
CA GLN A 28 -0.18 -11.45 -29.74
C GLN A 28 1.09 -10.73 -29.27
N ALA A 29 1.72 -11.19 -28.19
CA ALA A 29 2.96 -10.60 -27.68
C ALA A 29 4.11 -10.72 -28.69
N ASP A 30 4.18 -11.83 -29.42
CA ASP A 30 5.16 -12.03 -30.49
C ASP A 30 4.96 -11.07 -31.66
N LEU A 31 3.68 -10.78 -32.03
CA LEU A 31 3.35 -9.73 -32.99
C LEU A 31 3.83 -8.35 -32.50
N PHE A 32 3.58 -8.00 -31.25
CA PHE A 32 4.07 -6.73 -30.69
C PHE A 32 5.61 -6.62 -30.66
N ARG A 33 6.34 -7.74 -30.68
CA ARG A 33 7.80 -7.75 -30.77
C ARG A 33 8.33 -7.61 -32.18
N SER A 34 7.59 -8.09 -33.19
CA SER A 34 8.07 -8.26 -34.57
C SER A 34 7.49 -7.24 -35.55
N ASP A 35 6.34 -6.61 -35.27
CA ASP A 35 5.69 -5.67 -36.18
C ASP A 35 5.86 -4.22 -35.69
N ASP A 36 6.68 -3.46 -36.41
CA ASP A 36 6.91 -2.03 -36.15
C ASP A 36 5.65 -1.16 -36.29
N LYS A 37 4.61 -1.66 -36.99
CA LYS A 37 3.32 -0.95 -37.05
C LYS A 37 2.63 -0.89 -35.69
N LEU A 38 2.94 -1.83 -34.80
CA LEU A 38 2.45 -1.87 -33.41
C LEU A 38 3.31 -1.05 -32.45
N HIS A 39 4.17 -0.17 -32.97
CA HIS A 39 4.87 0.82 -32.15
C HIS A 39 3.86 1.85 -31.60
N LEU A 40 3.99 2.24 -30.34
CA LEU A 40 3.08 3.19 -29.66
C LEU A 40 2.92 4.51 -30.41
N ARG A 41 3.95 4.99 -31.12
CA ARG A 41 3.86 6.16 -32.00
C ARG A 41 2.71 6.03 -33.01
N ASN A 42 2.54 4.87 -33.60
CA ASN A 42 1.47 4.59 -34.55
C ASN A 42 0.14 4.32 -33.84
N LEU A 43 0.17 3.54 -32.76
CA LEU A 43 -1.02 3.18 -32.01
C LEU A 43 -1.69 4.42 -31.36
N CYS A 44 -0.90 5.36 -30.87
CA CYS A 44 -1.42 6.61 -30.28
C CYS A 44 -1.96 7.61 -31.33
N ALA A 45 -1.64 7.42 -32.61
CA ALA A 45 -2.23 8.21 -33.70
C ALA A 45 -3.67 7.76 -34.05
N ASP A 46 -4.07 6.54 -33.65
CA ASP A 46 -5.44 6.06 -33.82
C ASP A 46 -6.34 6.59 -32.69
N THR A 47 -7.07 7.65 -33.02
CA THR A 47 -7.96 8.35 -32.08
C THR A 47 -9.10 7.44 -31.58
N ALA A 48 -9.63 6.58 -32.44
CA ALA A 48 -10.73 5.67 -32.08
C ALA A 48 -10.25 4.61 -31.07
N ARG A 49 -9.06 4.04 -31.30
CA ARG A 49 -8.41 3.14 -30.35
C ARG A 49 -8.17 3.84 -29.00
N CYS A 50 -7.57 5.03 -29.01
CA CYS A 50 -7.25 5.76 -27.79
C CYS A 50 -8.51 6.08 -26.97
N ALA A 51 -9.59 6.51 -27.61
CA ALA A 51 -10.87 6.77 -26.94
C ALA A 51 -11.46 5.51 -26.29
N GLY A 52 -11.27 4.32 -26.90
CA GLY A 52 -11.74 3.05 -26.35
C GLY A 52 -10.89 2.49 -25.19
N LEU A 53 -9.74 3.10 -24.89
CA LEU A 53 -8.81 2.65 -23.84
C LEU A 53 -8.76 3.64 -22.67
N THR A 54 -9.94 4.11 -22.27
CA THR A 54 -10.14 4.99 -21.12
C THR A 54 -11.29 4.46 -20.26
N SER A 55 -11.09 4.38 -18.95
CA SER A 55 -12.11 4.01 -17.97
C SER A 55 -12.27 5.12 -16.93
N ILE A 56 -13.52 5.39 -16.53
CA ILE A 56 -13.83 6.48 -15.60
C ILE A 56 -14.73 5.94 -14.48
N HIS A 57 -14.29 6.12 -13.24
CA HIS A 57 -15.10 5.92 -12.05
C HIS A 57 -15.45 7.26 -11.44
N VAL A 58 -16.74 7.49 -11.16
CA VAL A 58 -17.25 8.74 -10.57
C VAL A 58 -18.09 8.40 -9.35
N THR A 59 -17.77 9.03 -8.24
CA THR A 59 -18.51 8.94 -7.00
C THR A 59 -18.64 10.31 -6.36
N TYR A 60 -19.35 10.41 -5.25
CA TYR A 60 -19.56 11.66 -4.52
C TYR A 60 -19.15 11.52 -3.06
N PHE A 61 -18.35 12.45 -2.60
CA PHE A 61 -17.99 12.58 -1.20
C PHE A 61 -18.28 14.00 -0.73
N GLN A 62 -19.08 14.14 0.35
CA GLN A 62 -19.52 15.44 0.88
C GLN A 62 -20.15 16.35 -0.21
N ARG A 63 -21.00 15.77 -1.07
CA ARG A 63 -21.67 16.43 -2.20
C ARG A 63 -20.73 16.94 -3.31
N SER A 64 -19.46 16.60 -3.27
CA SER A 64 -18.47 16.96 -4.29
C SER A 64 -18.06 15.71 -5.07
N PRO A 65 -17.99 15.77 -6.41
CA PRO A 65 -17.61 14.61 -7.21
C PRO A 65 -16.15 14.26 -6.97
N ARG A 66 -15.88 12.95 -6.93
CA ARG A 66 -14.55 12.36 -6.97
C ARG A 66 -14.47 11.50 -8.20
N LYS A 67 -13.48 11.77 -9.05
CA LYS A 67 -13.27 11.06 -10.31
C LYS A 67 -11.91 10.36 -10.27
N ILE A 68 -11.89 9.15 -10.78
CA ILE A 68 -10.68 8.42 -11.15
C ILE A 68 -10.79 8.17 -12.64
N ILE A 69 -9.89 8.76 -13.42
CA ILE A 69 -9.79 8.54 -14.85
C ILE A 69 -8.52 7.72 -15.07
N LEU A 70 -8.70 6.52 -15.63
CA LEU A 70 -7.62 5.67 -16.09
C LEU A 70 -7.54 5.75 -17.60
N ASP A 71 -6.47 6.36 -18.12
CA ASP A 71 -6.09 6.29 -19.53
C ASP A 71 -4.95 5.27 -19.69
N TYR A 72 -5.21 4.20 -20.42
CA TYR A 72 -4.24 3.17 -20.75
C TYR A 72 -4.01 3.04 -22.28
N SER A 73 -4.33 4.11 -23.02
CA SER A 73 -4.12 4.18 -24.47
C SER A 73 -2.63 4.09 -24.86
N ARG A 74 -1.72 4.45 -23.92
CA ARG A 74 -0.27 4.31 -24.08
C ARG A 74 0.27 2.94 -23.64
N GLN A 75 -0.61 1.96 -23.42
CA GLN A 75 -0.20 0.57 -23.26
C GLN A 75 -0.06 -0.11 -24.64
N ARG A 76 0.85 -1.07 -24.72
CA ARG A 76 1.08 -1.87 -25.94
C ARG A 76 -0.03 -2.94 -26.08
N VAL A 77 -1.25 -2.48 -26.31
CA VAL A 77 -2.45 -3.33 -26.46
C VAL A 77 -3.30 -2.83 -27.63
N LEU A 78 -4.03 -3.75 -28.25
CA LEU A 78 -5.15 -3.48 -29.14
C LEU A 78 -6.45 -3.79 -28.41
N GLY A 79 -7.60 -3.41 -28.98
CA GLY A 79 -8.90 -3.86 -28.46
C GLY A 79 -8.99 -5.38 -28.38
N GLU A 80 -8.52 -6.08 -29.40
CA GLU A 80 -8.42 -7.55 -29.42
C GLU A 80 -7.53 -8.11 -28.29
N THR A 81 -6.41 -7.45 -28.00
CA THR A 81 -5.53 -7.86 -26.87
C THR A 81 -6.28 -7.78 -25.55
N MET A 82 -7.06 -6.71 -25.35
CA MET A 82 -7.87 -6.55 -24.13
C MET A 82 -8.97 -7.61 -24.04
N GLU A 83 -9.65 -7.94 -25.16
CA GLU A 83 -10.64 -9.02 -25.17
C GLU A 83 -10.01 -10.37 -24.80
N LEU A 84 -8.85 -10.71 -25.38
CA LEU A 84 -8.12 -11.93 -25.01
C LEU A 84 -7.72 -11.96 -23.53
N LEU A 85 -7.36 -10.80 -22.94
CA LEU A 85 -7.07 -10.71 -21.51
C LEU A 85 -8.33 -10.92 -20.65
N PHE A 86 -9.47 -10.39 -21.07
CA PHE A 86 -10.75 -10.65 -20.40
C PHE A 86 -11.18 -12.11 -20.56
N ASP A 87 -11.00 -12.70 -21.73
CA ASP A 87 -11.29 -14.13 -21.97
C ASP A 87 -10.40 -15.04 -21.11
N LEU A 88 -9.12 -14.68 -20.92
CA LEU A 88 -8.24 -15.38 -19.99
C LEU A 88 -8.72 -15.21 -18.54
N ALA A 89 -9.16 -14.00 -18.16
CA ALA A 89 -9.68 -13.71 -16.82
C ALA A 89 -10.94 -14.55 -16.52
N ASP A 90 -11.84 -14.66 -17.49
CA ASP A 90 -13.04 -15.50 -17.35
C ASP A 90 -12.66 -16.99 -17.27
N ALA A 91 -11.71 -17.44 -18.09
CA ALA A 91 -11.27 -18.84 -18.13
C ALA A 91 -10.57 -19.29 -16.83
N VAL A 92 -9.79 -18.40 -16.16
CA VAL A 92 -9.22 -18.69 -14.83
C VAL A 92 -10.22 -18.49 -13.69
N GLY A 93 -11.46 -18.10 -13.99
CA GLY A 93 -12.53 -17.92 -13.02
C GLY A 93 -12.34 -16.66 -12.13
N LEU A 94 -11.87 -15.55 -12.71
CA LEU A 94 -11.65 -14.30 -11.94
C LEU A 94 -12.94 -13.81 -11.26
N THR A 95 -14.09 -13.92 -11.95
CA THR A 95 -15.39 -13.52 -11.38
C THR A 95 -15.75 -14.35 -10.16
N ASP A 96 -15.55 -15.67 -10.19
CA ASP A 96 -15.82 -16.56 -9.06
C ASP A 96 -14.86 -16.29 -7.89
N ARG A 97 -13.58 -16.04 -8.18
CA ARG A 97 -12.56 -15.70 -7.16
C ARG A 97 -12.85 -14.36 -6.51
N ARG A 98 -13.29 -13.37 -7.28
CA ARG A 98 -13.73 -12.05 -6.79
C ARG A 98 -14.95 -12.19 -5.88
N GLU A 99 -15.93 -13.00 -6.26
CA GLU A 99 -17.09 -13.29 -5.42
C GLU A 99 -16.70 -14.05 -4.16
N ALA A 100 -15.86 -15.07 -4.26
CA ALA A 100 -15.33 -15.81 -3.11
C ALA A 100 -14.58 -14.89 -2.13
N PHE A 101 -13.81 -13.93 -2.64
CA PHE A 101 -13.16 -12.92 -1.84
C PHE A 101 -14.21 -12.05 -1.12
N ARG A 102 -15.21 -11.54 -1.85
CA ARG A 102 -16.27 -10.69 -1.32
C ARG A 102 -17.06 -11.32 -0.20
N ILE A 103 -17.43 -12.60 -0.36
CA ILE A 103 -18.25 -13.33 0.63
C ILE A 103 -17.42 -13.99 1.73
N GLY A 104 -16.09 -13.82 1.73
CA GLY A 104 -15.19 -14.30 2.78
C GLY A 104 -14.91 -15.81 2.75
N HIS A 105 -14.88 -16.43 1.58
CA HIS A 105 -14.34 -17.77 1.44
C HIS A 105 -12.85 -17.78 1.80
N ARG A 106 -12.33 -18.95 2.20
CA ARG A 106 -10.91 -19.14 2.57
C ARG A 106 -10.03 -19.17 1.33
N ILE A 107 -9.83 -18.01 0.71
CA ILE A 107 -8.99 -17.88 -0.48
C ILE A 107 -7.49 -17.84 -0.18
N ASN A 108 -7.08 -17.61 1.08
CA ASN A 108 -5.72 -17.81 1.54
C ASN A 108 -5.56 -19.29 1.94
N LEU A 109 -5.32 -20.14 0.94
CA LEU A 109 -5.35 -21.60 1.11
C LEU A 109 -4.22 -22.11 1.97
N THR A 110 -3.02 -21.53 1.91
CA THR A 110 -1.83 -22.00 2.63
C THR A 110 -1.94 -21.80 4.15
N GLU A 111 -2.65 -20.76 4.58
CA GLU A 111 -2.92 -20.46 5.99
C GLU A 111 -4.35 -20.87 6.40
N ASN A 112 -5.14 -21.40 5.44
CA ASN A 112 -6.54 -21.79 5.64
C ASN A 112 -7.42 -20.68 6.22
N GLN A 113 -7.21 -19.43 5.74
CA GLN A 113 -7.90 -18.24 6.23
C GLN A 113 -8.71 -17.55 5.14
N ALA A 114 -9.76 -16.85 5.56
CA ALA A 114 -10.44 -15.88 4.73
C ALA A 114 -9.61 -14.59 4.64
N VAL A 115 -9.78 -13.85 3.54
CA VAL A 115 -9.19 -12.53 3.34
C VAL A 115 -10.29 -11.51 3.49
N LEU A 116 -10.24 -10.70 4.53
CA LEU A 116 -11.41 -9.93 4.98
C LEU A 116 -11.12 -8.43 5.17
N HIS A 117 -10.02 -7.91 4.64
CA HIS A 117 -9.67 -6.50 4.85
C HIS A 117 -10.72 -5.51 4.31
N HIS A 118 -11.54 -5.91 3.32
CA HIS A 118 -12.69 -5.14 2.86
C HIS A 118 -13.80 -5.00 3.93
N LEU A 119 -13.96 -5.97 4.86
CA LEU A 119 -14.91 -5.84 5.98
C LEU A 119 -14.55 -4.68 6.92
N LEU A 120 -13.25 -4.37 7.03
CA LEU A 120 -12.76 -3.25 7.84
C LEU A 120 -13.27 -1.89 7.33
N ARG A 121 -13.82 -1.83 6.11
CA ARG A 121 -14.22 -0.60 5.41
C ARG A 121 -15.72 -0.42 5.29
N ILE A 122 -16.51 -1.44 5.63
CA ILE A 122 -17.98 -1.34 5.55
C ILE A 122 -18.44 -0.22 6.50
N PRO A 123 -19.12 0.84 5.99
CA PRO A 123 -19.56 1.95 6.82
C PRO A 123 -20.57 1.48 7.85
N GLU A 124 -20.58 2.14 9.01
CA GLU A 124 -21.65 1.99 9.99
C GLU A 124 -22.94 2.52 9.37
N ARG A 125 -24.01 1.72 9.37
CA ARG A 125 -25.29 2.18 8.84
C ARG A 125 -25.84 3.24 9.78
N VAL A 126 -25.84 4.49 9.33
CA VAL A 126 -26.75 5.48 9.85
C VAL A 126 -28.11 5.15 9.24
N GLU A 127 -29.12 4.84 10.07
CA GLU A 127 -30.53 4.84 9.67
C GLU A 127 -30.91 6.30 9.45
N GLU A 128 -30.53 6.88 8.30
CA GLU A 128 -31.07 8.15 7.87
C GLU A 128 -32.46 7.89 7.26
N GLU A 129 -33.46 8.53 7.82
CA GLU A 129 -34.80 8.67 7.25
C GLU A 129 -34.64 9.24 5.82
N GLU A 130 -35.19 8.50 4.84
CA GLU A 130 -35.15 8.87 3.42
C GLU A 130 -35.95 10.14 3.17
N GLU A 131 -35.33 11.28 2.98
CA GLU A 131 -35.87 12.32 2.11
C GLU A 131 -35.36 12.11 0.69
N SER A 132 -36.21 11.46 -0.13
CA SER A 132 -35.96 11.24 -1.54
C SER A 132 -36.07 12.53 -2.34
N PHE A 133 -34.97 13.11 -2.78
CA PHE A 133 -34.98 14.11 -3.84
C PHE A 133 -34.48 13.49 -5.15
N SER A 134 -35.43 13.22 -6.06
CA SER A 134 -35.12 12.87 -7.45
C SER A 134 -34.86 14.15 -8.24
N PHE A 135 -33.64 14.30 -8.77
CA PHE A 135 -33.39 15.21 -9.87
C PHE A 135 -32.91 14.39 -11.05
N SER A 136 -33.71 14.41 -12.14
CA SER A 136 -33.49 13.84 -13.46
C SER A 136 -33.34 12.30 -13.57
N GLY A 137 -34.45 11.64 -13.85
CA GLY A 137 -34.72 10.58 -14.87
C GLY A 137 -33.81 9.36 -15.02
N THR A 138 -32.84 9.12 -14.15
CA THR A 138 -32.06 7.87 -14.12
C THR A 138 -32.32 7.17 -12.80
N PRO A 139 -32.69 5.88 -12.78
CA PRO A 139 -32.94 5.19 -11.51
C PRO A 139 -31.62 5.05 -10.77
N ILE A 140 -31.45 5.85 -9.70
CA ILE A 140 -30.47 5.56 -8.66
C ILE A 140 -30.96 4.25 -8.04
N VAL A 141 -30.21 3.16 -8.29
CA VAL A 141 -30.45 1.88 -7.63
C VAL A 141 -30.23 2.12 -6.14
N SER A 142 -31.32 2.32 -5.43
CA SER A 142 -31.36 2.33 -3.98
C SER A 142 -30.76 1.00 -3.51
N LEU A 143 -29.58 1.02 -2.92
CA LEU A 143 -28.97 -0.11 -2.24
C LEU A 143 -29.76 -0.41 -0.96
N ARG A 144 -31.02 -0.83 -1.11
CA ARG A 144 -31.78 -1.40 0.01
C ARG A 144 -31.09 -2.68 0.46
N GLY A 145 -30.53 -2.61 1.62
CA GLY A 145 -29.79 -3.58 2.39
C GLY A 145 -30.43 -4.94 2.69
N SER A 146 -31.21 -5.53 1.81
CA SER A 146 -31.63 -6.92 1.96
C SER A 146 -30.82 -7.89 1.08
N ALA A 147 -30.23 -7.41 -0.03
CA ALA A 147 -29.44 -8.25 -0.94
C ALA A 147 -28.01 -8.52 -0.44
N SER A 148 -27.43 -7.62 0.37
CA SER A 148 -26.08 -7.78 0.93
C SER A 148 -26.01 -8.85 2.04
N LYS A 149 -27.04 -8.97 2.88
CA LYS A 149 -27.06 -9.99 3.96
C LYS A 149 -27.17 -11.42 3.46
N SER A 150 -27.84 -11.66 2.33
CA SER A 150 -28.05 -13.01 1.80
C SER A 150 -26.84 -13.58 1.05
N ARG A 151 -25.80 -12.77 0.81
CA ARG A 151 -24.60 -13.16 0.05
C ARG A 151 -23.33 -13.29 0.87
N MET A 152 -23.33 -12.91 2.16
CA MET A 152 -22.19 -13.18 3.03
C MET A 152 -22.17 -14.66 3.42
N ALA A 153 -20.99 -15.28 3.43
CA ALA A 153 -20.84 -16.66 3.91
C ALA A 153 -21.36 -16.75 5.35
N ALA A 154 -22.12 -17.82 5.64
CA ALA A 154 -22.58 -18.09 6.99
C ALA A 154 -21.39 -18.10 7.96
N GLY A 155 -21.36 -17.15 8.88
CA GLY A 155 -20.26 -16.98 9.84
C GLY A 155 -19.53 -15.63 9.75
N LEU A 156 -19.73 -14.82 8.70
CA LEU A 156 -19.21 -13.44 8.66
C LEU A 156 -20.17 -12.43 9.29
N GLU A 157 -21.44 -12.76 9.41
CA GLU A 157 -22.46 -11.86 9.99
C GLU A 157 -22.14 -11.44 11.43
N TYR A 158 -21.43 -12.28 12.21
CA TYR A 158 -21.01 -11.95 13.56
C TYR A 158 -19.75 -11.08 13.61
N MET A 159 -18.91 -11.08 12.56
CA MET A 159 -17.66 -10.31 12.54
C MET A 159 -17.88 -8.82 12.31
N LEU A 160 -18.88 -8.44 11.53
CA LEU A 160 -19.16 -7.03 11.24
C LEU A 160 -19.47 -6.21 12.51
N PRO A 161 -20.32 -6.70 13.45
CA PRO A 161 -20.53 -6.00 14.73
C PRO A 161 -19.24 -5.85 15.56
N GLU A 162 -18.32 -6.82 15.48
CA GLU A 162 -17.01 -6.73 16.16
C GLU A 162 -16.13 -5.65 15.52
N VAL A 163 -16.07 -5.59 14.17
CA VAL A 163 -15.36 -4.55 13.44
C VAL A 163 -15.89 -3.16 13.77
N VAL A 164 -17.23 -2.99 13.75
CA VAL A 164 -17.88 -1.72 14.11
C VAL A 164 -17.55 -1.33 15.55
N ARG A 165 -17.63 -2.27 16.50
CA ARG A 165 -17.24 -2.03 17.90
C ARG A 165 -15.77 -1.62 18.05
N ALA A 166 -14.87 -2.30 17.34
CA ALA A 166 -13.45 -1.95 17.39
C ALA A 166 -13.18 -0.55 16.84
N ARG A 167 -13.84 -0.16 15.73
CA ARG A 167 -13.78 1.22 15.21
C ARG A 167 -14.32 2.24 16.19
N LYS A 168 -15.46 1.95 16.83
CA LYS A 168 -16.04 2.82 17.86
C LYS A 168 -15.10 3.00 19.04
N THR A 169 -14.43 1.92 19.48
CA THR A 169 -13.42 1.99 20.55
C THR A 169 -12.24 2.89 20.17
N VAL A 170 -11.77 2.82 18.90
CA VAL A 170 -10.73 3.71 18.38
C VAL A 170 -11.21 5.16 18.37
N GLN A 171 -12.42 5.41 17.91
CA GLN A 171 -13.03 6.74 17.90
C GLN A 171 -13.11 7.32 19.30
N ASP A 172 -13.77 6.63 20.23
CA ASP A 172 -14.00 7.10 21.60
C ASP A 172 -12.68 7.39 22.33
N PHE A 173 -11.67 6.52 22.17
CA PHE A 173 -10.37 6.73 22.77
C PHE A 173 -9.60 7.91 22.16
N SER A 174 -9.58 7.99 20.83
CA SER A 174 -8.89 9.10 20.16
C SER A 174 -9.50 10.46 20.49
N GLU A 175 -10.83 10.54 20.61
CA GLU A 175 -11.53 11.74 21.04
C GLU A 175 -11.20 12.10 22.50
N GLN A 176 -11.19 11.12 23.44
CA GLN A 176 -10.76 11.36 24.82
C GLN A 176 -9.34 11.92 24.93
N VAL A 177 -8.41 11.41 24.13
CA VAL A 177 -7.04 11.92 24.08
C VAL A 177 -7.01 13.33 23.48
N ARG A 178 -7.70 13.55 22.36
CA ARG A 178 -7.71 14.83 21.64
C ARG A 178 -8.35 15.96 22.44
N PHE A 179 -9.43 15.67 23.16
CA PHE A 179 -10.11 16.63 24.05
C PHE A 179 -9.38 16.79 25.41
N GLY A 180 -8.28 16.10 25.64
CA GLY A 180 -7.51 16.20 26.89
C GLY A 180 -8.24 15.61 28.11
N ILE A 181 -9.20 14.70 27.91
CA ILE A 181 -9.86 13.93 28.96
C ILE A 181 -8.89 12.83 29.44
N TYR A 182 -8.32 12.07 28.49
CA TYR A 182 -7.25 11.13 28.78
C TYR A 182 -5.89 11.87 28.83
N LYS A 183 -5.25 11.86 29.99
CA LYS A 183 -4.03 12.65 30.28
C LYS A 183 -2.86 11.76 30.65
N SER A 184 -1.66 12.30 30.45
CA SER A 184 -0.39 11.70 30.79
C SER A 184 -0.21 11.50 32.30
N VAL A 185 0.85 10.82 32.69
CA VAL A 185 1.24 10.63 34.08
C VAL A 185 1.57 11.98 34.81
N LYS A 186 1.87 13.02 34.03
CA LYS A 186 2.07 14.41 34.54
C LYS A 186 0.80 15.25 34.49
N HIS A 187 -0.37 14.66 34.19
CA HIS A 187 -1.68 15.32 34.06
C HIS A 187 -1.75 16.37 32.93
N VAL A 188 -0.85 16.32 31.93
CA VAL A 188 -0.89 17.17 30.74
C VAL A 188 -1.55 16.43 29.57
N PRO A 189 -2.16 17.14 28.61
CA PRO A 189 -2.71 16.53 27.39
C PRO A 189 -1.61 15.93 26.52
N PHE A 190 -1.93 14.84 25.81
CA PHE A 190 -1.07 14.29 24.78
C PHE A 190 -1.17 15.10 23.49
N ARG A 191 -0.04 15.46 22.92
CA ARG A 191 0.09 16.18 21.63
C ARG A 191 0.86 15.37 20.61
N ASN A 192 1.74 14.49 21.05
CA ASN A 192 2.63 13.71 20.20
C ASN A 192 2.20 12.25 20.21
N THR A 193 2.10 11.65 19.01
CA THR A 193 1.88 10.23 18.83
C THR A 193 3.16 9.60 18.28
N LEU A 194 3.76 8.68 19.03
CA LEU A 194 4.94 7.92 18.61
C LEU A 194 4.53 6.48 18.28
N VAL A 195 4.52 6.15 17.00
CA VAL A 195 4.17 4.82 16.50
C VAL A 195 5.40 3.93 16.47
N VAL A 196 5.35 2.81 17.16
CA VAL A 196 6.41 1.78 17.19
C VAL A 196 5.87 0.56 16.44
N ALA A 197 6.26 0.42 15.17
CA ALA A 197 5.76 -0.62 14.28
C ALA A 197 6.76 -0.90 13.16
N LEU A 198 6.66 -2.06 12.50
CA LEU A 198 7.50 -2.45 11.37
C LEU A 198 6.67 -2.88 10.16
N GLY A 199 7.26 -2.74 8.96
CA GLY A 199 6.67 -3.18 7.70
C GLY A 199 5.29 -2.56 7.45
N GLY A 200 4.31 -3.36 7.05
CA GLY A 200 2.97 -2.89 6.68
C GLY A 200 2.22 -2.15 7.79
N PHE A 201 2.46 -2.47 9.06
CA PHE A 201 1.86 -1.74 10.18
C PHE A 201 2.37 -0.30 10.32
N SER A 202 3.52 0.02 9.72
CA SER A 202 4.08 1.37 9.72
C SER A 202 3.88 2.09 8.38
N LEU A 203 4.07 1.39 7.26
CA LEU A 203 4.09 2.01 5.93
C LEU A 203 2.74 2.61 5.54
N GLY A 204 1.63 1.92 5.85
CA GLY A 204 0.29 2.43 5.58
C GLY A 204 -0.02 3.73 6.31
N PRO A 205 0.07 3.76 7.66
CA PRO A 205 -0.13 4.99 8.42
C PRO A 205 0.84 6.11 8.06
N GLN A 206 2.10 5.80 7.73
CA GLN A 206 3.09 6.78 7.31
C GLN A 206 2.73 7.40 5.95
N PHE A 207 2.31 6.59 4.98
CA PHE A 207 1.81 7.08 3.70
C PHE A 207 0.63 8.03 3.88
N VAL A 208 -0.36 7.67 4.69
CA VAL A 208 -1.53 8.51 4.93
C VAL A 208 -1.17 9.80 5.67
N ALA A 209 -0.30 9.71 6.68
CA ALA A 209 0.14 10.90 7.44
C ALA A 209 0.80 11.93 6.52
N GLU A 210 1.62 11.49 5.56
CA GLU A 210 2.26 12.34 4.56
C GLU A 210 1.24 12.87 3.54
N ALA A 211 0.40 11.99 2.99
CA ALA A 211 -0.56 12.35 1.95
C ALA A 211 -1.57 13.41 2.39
N LEU A 212 -1.90 13.44 3.68
CA LEU A 212 -2.89 14.36 4.25
C LEU A 212 -2.26 15.52 5.04
N HIS A 213 -0.92 15.59 5.12
CA HIS A 213 -0.24 16.62 5.91
C HIS A 213 -0.66 18.04 5.54
N GLU A 214 -0.76 18.32 4.24
CA GLU A 214 -1.12 19.63 3.69
C GLU A 214 -2.59 19.72 3.24
N GLU A 215 -3.38 18.63 3.41
CA GLU A 215 -4.82 18.69 3.10
C GLU A 215 -5.54 19.56 4.12
N THR A 216 -6.39 20.47 3.65
CA THR A 216 -6.95 21.56 4.45
C THR A 216 -7.66 21.08 5.74
N ALA A 217 -8.53 20.09 5.63
CA ALA A 217 -9.31 19.60 6.79
C ALA A 217 -8.43 18.77 7.74
N ALA A 218 -7.53 17.95 7.19
CA ALA A 218 -6.62 17.11 7.96
C ALA A 218 -5.55 17.95 8.65
N SER A 219 -4.96 18.92 7.96
CA SER A 219 -3.96 19.85 8.51
C SER A 219 -4.54 20.67 9.67
N ALA A 220 -5.74 21.24 9.49
CA ALA A 220 -6.45 21.95 10.56
C ALA A 220 -6.75 21.03 11.75
N ALA A 221 -7.14 19.79 11.52
CA ALA A 221 -7.36 18.81 12.58
C ALA A 221 -6.06 18.42 13.30
N ALA A 222 -4.92 18.43 12.64
CA ALA A 222 -3.61 18.11 13.21
C ALA A 222 -2.91 19.28 13.90
N GLU A 223 -3.50 20.46 13.91
CA GLU A 223 -2.85 21.65 14.49
C GLU A 223 -2.38 21.42 15.94
N GLY A 224 -1.13 21.74 16.21
CA GLY A 224 -0.49 21.54 17.51
C GLY A 224 -0.26 20.08 17.90
N ARG A 225 -0.31 19.15 16.96
CA ARG A 225 -0.06 17.71 17.15
C ARG A 225 1.04 17.22 16.22
N SER A 226 1.70 16.16 16.62
CA SER A 226 2.68 15.48 15.77
C SER A 226 2.49 13.97 15.79
N ILE A 227 2.82 13.34 14.66
CA ILE A 227 2.95 11.88 14.54
C ILE A 227 4.38 11.54 14.12
N ARG A 228 4.98 10.56 14.78
CA ARG A 228 6.34 10.08 14.47
C ARG A 228 6.32 8.56 14.38
N PHE A 229 7.20 8.02 13.54
CA PHE A 229 7.29 6.58 13.31
C PHE A 229 8.68 6.06 13.67
N LEU A 230 8.74 5.08 14.57
CA LEU A 230 9.93 4.29 14.85
C LEU A 230 9.76 2.90 14.20
N ASN A 231 10.19 2.81 12.97
CA ASN A 231 10.02 1.65 12.10
C ASN A 231 11.34 0.95 11.73
N ASN A 232 12.41 1.25 12.45
CA ASN A 232 13.72 0.63 12.27
C ASN A 232 14.39 0.47 13.64
N ILE A 233 15.20 -0.58 13.82
CA ILE A 233 15.97 -0.84 15.05
C ILE A 233 17.30 -0.09 15.09
N ASP A 234 17.67 0.63 14.04
CA ASP A 234 18.86 1.49 14.04
C ASP A 234 18.73 2.55 15.16
N PRO A 235 19.73 2.71 16.03
CA PRO A 235 19.73 3.77 17.04
C PRO A 235 19.54 5.18 16.47
N THR A 236 19.96 5.43 15.24
CA THR A 236 19.71 6.69 14.53
C THR A 236 18.22 6.93 14.30
N ALA A 237 17.46 5.87 13.98
CA ALA A 237 16.00 5.98 13.83
C ALA A 237 15.33 6.34 15.15
N PHE A 238 15.77 5.75 16.27
CA PHE A 238 15.30 6.14 17.60
C PHE A 238 15.57 7.62 17.89
N THR A 239 16.79 8.09 17.66
CA THR A 239 17.17 9.49 17.88
C THR A 239 16.30 10.44 17.05
N LYS A 240 16.10 10.14 15.75
CA LYS A 240 15.23 10.93 14.87
C LYS A 240 13.77 10.93 15.34
N ALA A 241 13.24 9.76 15.72
CA ALA A 241 11.85 9.63 16.12
C ALA A 241 11.54 10.35 17.45
N THR A 242 12.51 10.41 18.37
CA THR A 242 12.36 11.06 19.69
C THR A 242 12.85 12.49 19.73
N SER A 243 13.52 12.98 18.68
CA SER A 243 14.02 14.36 18.59
C SER A 243 12.88 15.35 18.77
N GLN A 244 13.06 16.33 19.65
CA GLN A 244 12.10 17.40 19.95
C GLN A 244 10.76 16.93 20.54
N LEU A 245 10.59 15.64 20.89
CA LEU A 245 9.41 15.19 21.61
C LEU A 245 9.55 15.46 23.11
N ASP A 246 8.49 16.05 23.70
CA ASP A 246 8.34 16.04 25.15
C ASP A 246 7.74 14.69 25.58
N PRO A 247 8.46 13.87 26.36
CA PRO A 247 7.92 12.61 26.87
C PRO A 247 6.62 12.77 27.66
N ALA A 248 6.43 13.90 28.33
CA ALA A 248 5.22 14.17 29.12
C ALA A 248 3.96 14.32 28.23
N GLU A 249 4.13 14.80 27.00
CA GLU A 249 3.05 14.99 26.02
C GLU A 249 3.01 13.88 24.95
N THR A 250 3.83 12.83 25.10
CA THR A 250 3.97 11.76 24.08
C THR A 250 3.20 10.50 24.48
N LEU A 251 2.31 10.06 23.58
CA LEU A 251 1.61 8.78 23.63
C LEU A 251 2.30 7.80 22.67
N VAL A 252 2.65 6.62 23.16
CA VAL A 252 3.35 5.58 22.41
C VAL A 252 2.36 4.51 21.96
N VAL A 253 2.25 4.27 20.66
CA VAL A 253 1.39 3.23 20.08
C VAL A 253 2.26 2.11 19.52
N ILE A 254 2.28 0.97 20.22
CA ILE A 254 3.02 -0.23 19.78
C ILE A 254 2.07 -1.08 18.95
N ILE A 255 2.45 -1.35 17.71
CA ILE A 255 1.65 -2.18 16.79
C ILE A 255 2.45 -3.42 16.42
N ASP A 256 1.98 -4.58 16.88
CA ASP A 256 2.60 -5.87 16.60
C ASP A 256 1.56 -6.98 16.75
N LYS A 257 1.37 -7.80 15.71
CA LYS A 257 0.30 -8.80 15.65
C LYS A 257 0.28 -9.70 16.87
N ASN A 258 1.43 -10.27 17.25
CA ASN A 258 1.55 -11.19 18.37
C ASN A 258 2.22 -10.60 19.61
N PHE A 259 2.65 -9.34 19.53
CA PHE A 259 3.41 -8.64 20.56
C PHE A 259 4.71 -9.38 20.96
N ASP A 260 5.42 -9.91 19.93
CA ASP A 260 6.64 -10.71 20.13
C ASP A 260 7.70 -10.54 19.04
N SER A 261 7.46 -9.72 18.01
CA SER A 261 8.46 -9.42 16.98
C SER A 261 9.71 -8.84 17.62
N THR A 262 10.85 -9.43 17.33
CA THR A 262 12.13 -9.09 18.00
C THR A 262 12.43 -7.60 17.91
N GLU A 263 12.29 -7.03 16.72
CA GLU A 263 12.64 -5.65 16.40
C GLU A 263 11.65 -4.67 17.02
N THR A 264 10.34 -4.89 16.85
CA THR A 264 9.30 -4.04 17.45
C THR A 264 9.45 -4.01 18.96
N MET A 265 9.64 -5.17 19.60
CA MET A 265 9.79 -5.26 21.05
C MET A 265 11.12 -4.70 21.54
N MET A 266 12.18 -4.71 20.73
CA MET A 266 13.42 -4.00 21.05
C MET A 266 13.15 -2.49 21.09
N ASN A 267 12.54 -1.94 20.05
CA ASN A 267 12.17 -0.52 20.00
C ASN A 267 11.24 -0.13 21.15
N ALA A 268 10.23 -0.94 21.44
CA ALA A 268 9.30 -0.69 22.55
C ALA A 268 10.03 -0.60 23.91
N ARG A 269 11.00 -1.49 24.18
CA ARG A 269 11.83 -1.44 25.39
C ARG A 269 12.75 -0.21 25.41
N THR A 270 13.32 0.17 24.26
CA THR A 270 14.16 1.37 24.13
C THR A 270 13.34 2.64 24.42
N ILE A 271 12.13 2.74 23.87
CA ILE A 271 11.22 3.86 24.16
C ILE A 271 10.80 3.86 25.64
N ARG A 272 10.46 2.69 26.21
CA ARG A 272 10.15 2.59 27.64
C ARG A 272 11.30 3.09 28.51
N TYR A 273 12.53 2.67 28.22
CA TYR A 273 13.71 3.16 28.93
C TYR A 273 13.87 4.68 28.84
N TRP A 274 13.71 5.24 27.63
CA TRP A 274 13.75 6.69 27.41
C TRP A 274 12.68 7.45 28.20
N MET A 275 11.42 6.97 28.15
CA MET A 275 10.29 7.55 28.88
C MET A 275 10.53 7.53 30.41
N VAL A 276 10.94 6.36 30.93
CA VAL A 276 11.21 6.19 32.36
C VAL A 276 12.34 7.09 32.80
N LYS A 277 13.46 7.14 32.07
CA LYS A 277 14.59 8.03 32.38
C LYS A 277 14.19 9.51 32.50
N LYS A 278 13.19 9.94 31.71
CA LYS A 278 12.73 11.34 31.67
C LYS A 278 11.56 11.65 32.62
N LEU A 279 10.68 10.70 32.88
CA LEU A 279 9.43 10.93 33.61
C LEU A 279 9.42 10.38 35.04
N ALA A 280 10.29 9.42 35.39
CA ALA A 280 10.34 8.83 36.73
C ALA A 280 10.99 9.76 37.73
N VAL A 281 10.41 10.94 37.95
CA VAL A 281 10.83 11.98 38.87
C VAL A 281 9.67 12.29 39.81
N GLY A 282 9.97 12.62 41.08
CA GLY A 282 8.93 13.00 42.05
C GLY A 282 8.03 11.85 42.48
N GLY A 283 8.53 10.61 42.48
CA GLY A 283 7.80 9.43 42.96
C GLY A 283 6.98 8.71 41.87
N ILE A 284 7.00 9.17 40.62
CA ILE A 284 6.32 8.49 39.49
C ILE A 284 7.07 7.20 39.16
N THR A 285 6.34 6.09 39.14
CA THR A 285 6.90 4.76 38.88
C THR A 285 6.89 4.39 37.40
N ASP A 286 7.77 3.48 36.96
CA ASP A 286 7.76 2.87 35.62
C ASP A 286 6.38 2.28 35.27
N LYS A 287 5.74 1.61 36.23
CA LYS A 287 4.41 1.02 36.05
C LYS A 287 3.35 2.07 35.72
N GLU A 288 3.37 3.22 36.35
CA GLU A 288 2.44 4.33 36.10
C GLU A 288 2.70 4.95 34.71
N ILE A 289 3.99 5.13 34.35
CA ILE A 289 4.38 5.63 33.03
C ILE A 289 3.86 4.70 31.93
N VAL A 290 4.14 3.39 32.04
CA VAL A 290 3.67 2.42 31.04
C VAL A 290 2.14 2.39 30.99
N ALA A 291 1.47 2.39 32.13
CA ALA A 291 0.02 2.34 32.22
C ALA A 291 -0.70 3.56 31.59
N LYS A 292 -0.03 4.72 31.50
CA LYS A 292 -0.61 5.96 30.98
C LYS A 292 -0.14 6.32 29.58
N HIS A 293 1.10 6.00 29.23
CA HIS A 293 1.73 6.47 28.00
C HIS A 293 1.80 5.40 26.89
N PHE A 294 1.54 4.11 27.21
CA PHE A 294 1.68 3.04 26.25
C PHE A 294 0.33 2.42 25.87
N ILE A 295 0.12 2.35 24.58
CA ILE A 295 -1.03 1.73 23.92
C ILE A 295 -0.52 0.56 23.09
N ALA A 296 -1.28 -0.52 23.01
CA ALA A 296 -0.96 -1.64 22.12
C ALA A 296 -2.08 -1.90 21.12
N VAL A 297 -1.68 -2.26 19.89
CA VAL A 297 -2.58 -2.79 18.87
C VAL A 297 -2.09 -4.19 18.52
N THR A 298 -2.87 -5.23 18.84
CA THR A 298 -2.39 -6.63 18.82
C THR A 298 -3.52 -7.65 18.87
N CYS A 299 -3.21 -8.91 18.48
CA CYS A 299 -4.04 -10.08 18.78
C CYS A 299 -3.77 -10.67 20.19
N ASN A 300 -2.70 -10.25 20.89
CA ASN A 300 -2.22 -10.90 22.11
C ASN A 300 -2.23 -9.97 23.33
N ALA A 301 -3.41 -9.76 23.91
CA ALA A 301 -3.58 -8.92 25.10
C ALA A 301 -2.77 -9.41 26.32
N THR A 302 -2.52 -10.71 26.44
CA THR A 302 -1.79 -11.28 27.60
C THR A 302 -0.34 -10.78 27.63
N ARG A 303 0.36 -10.77 26.50
CA ARG A 303 1.73 -10.24 26.42
C ARG A 303 1.80 -8.74 26.69
N CYS A 304 0.78 -7.99 26.24
CA CYS A 304 0.70 -6.54 26.52
C CYS A 304 0.56 -6.25 28.02
N ARG A 305 -0.30 -7.01 28.72
CA ARG A 305 -0.44 -6.89 30.18
C ARG A 305 0.87 -7.24 30.90
N SER A 306 1.61 -8.23 30.42
CA SER A 306 2.94 -8.58 30.95
C SER A 306 3.98 -7.48 30.73
N PHE A 307 3.83 -6.66 29.67
CA PHE A 307 4.66 -5.47 29.45
C PHE A 307 4.30 -4.32 30.39
N GLY A 308 3.09 -4.32 30.97
CA GLY A 308 2.55 -3.30 31.87
C GLY A 308 1.45 -2.43 31.28
N ILE A 309 1.01 -2.69 30.04
CA ILE A 309 -0.07 -1.96 29.38
C ILE A 309 -1.41 -2.37 29.98
N ARG A 310 -2.27 -1.40 30.28
CA ARG A 310 -3.60 -1.63 30.85
C ARG A 310 -4.55 -2.23 29.81
N GLN A 311 -5.54 -2.98 30.26
CA GLN A 311 -6.52 -3.62 29.36
C GLN A 311 -7.27 -2.60 28.49
N GLU A 312 -7.65 -1.46 29.05
CA GLU A 312 -8.35 -0.38 28.34
C GLU A 312 -7.48 0.32 27.26
N ASN A 313 -6.18 0.10 27.29
CA ASN A 313 -5.20 0.62 26.34
C ASN A 313 -4.75 -0.44 25.30
N ILE A 314 -5.46 -1.56 25.22
CA ILE A 314 -5.16 -2.63 24.25
C ILE A 314 -6.27 -2.67 23.22
N PHE A 315 -5.93 -2.39 21.97
CA PHE A 315 -6.82 -2.41 20.83
C PHE A 315 -6.63 -3.69 20.05
N GLU A 316 -7.71 -4.38 19.80
CA GLU A 316 -7.69 -5.65 19.11
C GLU A 316 -7.53 -5.48 17.61
N ILE A 317 -6.69 -6.32 17.01
CA ILE A 317 -6.72 -6.68 15.60
C ILE A 317 -6.89 -8.19 15.53
N TRP A 318 -7.45 -8.68 14.42
CA TRP A 318 -7.69 -10.11 14.24
C TRP A 318 -6.52 -10.79 13.53
N ASP A 319 -6.38 -12.08 13.70
CA ASP A 319 -5.34 -12.90 13.08
C ASP A 319 -5.43 -12.93 11.53
N TRP A 320 -6.62 -12.73 10.98
CA TRP A 320 -6.85 -12.60 9.54
C TRP A 320 -6.43 -11.23 8.96
N VAL A 321 -6.08 -10.25 9.80
CA VAL A 321 -5.53 -8.97 9.34
C VAL A 321 -4.06 -9.14 8.99
N ASN A 322 -3.79 -9.07 7.70
CA ASN A 322 -2.42 -9.10 7.20
C ASN A 322 -1.79 -7.68 7.28
N PRO A 323 -0.54 -7.53 7.75
CA PRO A 323 0.08 -6.21 7.94
C PRO A 323 -0.02 -5.26 6.74
N ARG A 324 0.20 -5.76 5.51
CA ARG A 324 0.15 -4.94 4.29
C ARG A 324 -1.26 -4.49 3.87
N TYR A 325 -2.31 -5.08 4.46
CA TYR A 325 -3.72 -4.74 4.27
C TYR A 325 -4.38 -4.22 5.55
N SER A 326 -3.61 -3.70 6.50
CA SER A 326 -4.08 -3.40 7.86
C SER A 326 -4.50 -1.95 8.09
N LEU A 327 -4.35 -1.05 7.11
CA LEU A 327 -4.59 0.39 7.31
C LEU A 327 -5.97 0.69 7.90
N CYS A 328 -7.02 0.02 7.44
CA CYS A 328 -8.39 0.22 7.92
C CYS A 328 -8.72 -0.57 9.21
N SER A 329 -7.75 -1.22 9.85
CA SER A 329 -7.87 -1.78 11.20
C SER A 329 -7.40 -0.78 12.27
N ALA A 330 -7.50 -1.13 13.54
CA ALA A 330 -6.96 -0.32 14.63
C ALA A 330 -5.46 0.02 14.43
N ALA A 331 -4.71 -0.77 13.66
CA ALA A 331 -3.30 -0.52 13.37
C ALA A 331 -3.06 0.79 12.61
N GLY A 332 -3.93 1.13 11.66
CA GLY A 332 -3.85 2.41 10.95
C GLY A 332 -4.77 3.47 11.57
N LEU A 333 -6.01 3.08 11.90
CA LEU A 333 -7.03 4.03 12.32
C LEU A 333 -6.66 4.73 13.63
N LEU A 334 -6.11 4.01 14.63
CA LEU A 334 -5.80 4.60 15.93
C LEU A 334 -4.74 5.71 15.86
N PRO A 335 -3.51 5.46 15.33
CA PRO A 335 -2.49 6.51 15.28
C PRO A 335 -2.92 7.70 14.41
N LEU A 336 -3.63 7.45 13.30
CA LEU A 336 -4.12 8.51 12.43
C LEU A 336 -5.25 9.33 13.07
N SER A 337 -6.17 8.69 13.80
CA SER A 337 -7.24 9.41 14.54
C SER A 337 -6.68 10.24 15.69
N LEU A 338 -5.62 9.77 16.35
CA LEU A 338 -4.91 10.54 17.38
C LEU A 338 -4.27 11.80 16.78
N HIS A 339 -3.77 11.72 15.57
CA HIS A 339 -3.11 12.84 14.89
C HIS A 339 -4.11 13.78 14.21
N PHE A 340 -4.89 13.29 13.26
CA PHE A 340 -5.82 14.10 12.47
C PHE A 340 -7.18 14.31 13.18
N SER A 341 -7.96 13.31 13.30
CA SER A 341 -9.22 13.08 14.02
C SER A 341 -9.90 11.84 13.43
N TYR A 342 -10.88 11.28 14.11
CA TYR A 342 -11.63 10.15 13.57
C TYR A 342 -12.43 10.53 12.32
N ALA A 343 -12.97 11.73 12.25
CA ALA A 343 -13.74 12.22 11.08
C ALA A 343 -12.89 12.23 9.78
N VAL A 344 -11.61 12.61 9.85
CA VAL A 344 -10.69 12.52 8.70
C VAL A 344 -10.47 11.07 8.31
N VAL A 345 -10.21 10.20 9.29
CA VAL A 345 -9.93 8.79 9.06
C VAL A 345 -11.15 8.03 8.51
N GLU A 346 -12.35 8.43 8.91
CA GLU A 346 -13.60 7.91 8.35
C GLU A 346 -13.71 8.16 6.84
N GLY A 347 -13.23 9.31 6.36
CA GLY A 347 -13.14 9.61 4.94
C GLY A 347 -12.29 8.58 4.18
N ILE A 348 -11.18 8.11 4.78
CA ILE A 348 -10.33 7.06 4.19
C ILE A 348 -11.12 5.74 4.08
N ILE A 349 -11.84 5.37 5.14
CA ILE A 349 -12.66 4.16 5.15
C ILE A 349 -13.72 4.21 4.04
N GLN A 350 -14.41 5.35 3.91
CA GLN A 350 -15.45 5.56 2.91
C GLN A 350 -14.90 5.49 1.48
N GLY A 351 -13.75 6.11 1.22
CA GLY A 351 -13.13 6.05 -0.10
C GLY A 351 -12.62 4.65 -0.46
N ALA A 352 -12.06 3.94 0.50
CA ALA A 352 -11.62 2.56 0.28
C ALA A 352 -12.82 1.61 0.07
N HIS A 353 -13.92 1.82 0.80
CA HIS A 353 -15.18 1.09 0.59
C HIS A 353 -15.79 1.33 -0.80
N ASP A 354 -15.79 2.59 -1.26
CA ASP A 354 -16.26 2.91 -2.61
C ASP A 354 -15.49 2.12 -3.69
N MET A 355 -14.18 2.03 -3.58
CA MET A 355 -13.37 1.26 -4.49
C MET A 355 -13.58 -0.26 -4.33
N ASP A 356 -13.87 -0.76 -3.11
CA ASP A 356 -14.29 -2.14 -2.90
C ASP A 356 -15.61 -2.43 -3.64
N GLU A 357 -16.61 -1.53 -3.54
CA GLU A 357 -17.89 -1.66 -4.27
C GLU A 357 -17.69 -1.61 -5.78
N HIS A 358 -16.84 -0.71 -6.29
CA HIS A 358 -16.46 -0.68 -7.70
C HIS A 358 -15.80 -2.00 -8.13
N PHE A 359 -14.82 -2.51 -7.36
CA PHE A 359 -14.15 -3.76 -7.66
C PHE A 359 -15.10 -4.96 -7.67
N PHE A 360 -15.99 -5.08 -6.69
CA PHE A 360 -16.85 -6.23 -6.57
C PHE A 360 -18.06 -6.22 -7.51
N ASN A 361 -18.54 -5.06 -7.94
CA ASN A 361 -19.79 -4.94 -8.67
C ASN A 361 -19.65 -4.52 -10.14
N ALA A 362 -18.61 -3.75 -10.50
CA ALA A 362 -18.43 -3.31 -11.87
C ALA A 362 -18.14 -4.51 -12.82
N PRO A 363 -18.67 -4.48 -14.07
CA PRO A 363 -18.27 -5.43 -15.10
C PRO A 363 -16.74 -5.42 -15.30
N LEU A 364 -16.15 -6.56 -15.67
CA LEU A 364 -14.68 -6.65 -15.80
C LEU A 364 -14.09 -5.58 -16.73
N ARG A 365 -14.80 -5.25 -17.81
CA ARG A 365 -14.36 -4.27 -18.83
C ARG A 365 -14.38 -2.82 -18.36
N ASP A 366 -15.16 -2.51 -17.32
CA ASP A 366 -15.27 -1.17 -16.74
C ASP A 366 -14.56 -1.06 -15.38
N ASN A 367 -13.97 -2.16 -14.91
CA ASN A 367 -13.42 -2.32 -13.58
C ASN A 367 -11.94 -1.89 -13.55
N ILE A 368 -11.66 -0.71 -13.02
CA ILE A 368 -10.31 -0.11 -13.03
C ILE A 368 -9.26 -1.01 -12.37
N PRO A 369 -9.46 -1.58 -11.16
CA PRO A 369 -8.53 -2.55 -10.57
C PRO A 369 -8.27 -3.77 -11.46
N VAL A 370 -9.31 -4.29 -12.12
CA VAL A 370 -9.19 -5.45 -13.03
C VAL A 370 -8.36 -5.07 -14.25
N ILE A 371 -8.68 -3.95 -14.90
CA ILE A 371 -7.92 -3.47 -16.08
C ILE A 371 -6.44 -3.31 -15.74
N LEU A 372 -6.12 -2.63 -14.64
CA LEU A 372 -4.72 -2.44 -14.21
C LEU A 372 -4.02 -3.76 -13.85
N GLY A 373 -4.74 -4.70 -13.24
CA GLY A 373 -4.21 -6.03 -12.94
C GLY A 373 -3.90 -6.84 -14.21
N LEU A 374 -4.82 -6.84 -15.18
CA LEU A 374 -4.64 -7.50 -16.48
C LEU A 374 -3.51 -6.90 -17.30
N LEU A 375 -3.38 -5.56 -17.33
CA LEU A 375 -2.25 -4.86 -17.95
C LEU A 375 -0.92 -5.21 -17.30
N GLY A 376 -0.88 -5.38 -15.97
CA GLY A 376 0.30 -5.86 -15.26
C GLY A 376 0.68 -7.28 -15.67
N VAL A 377 -0.28 -8.20 -15.76
CA VAL A 377 -0.04 -9.57 -16.28
C VAL A 377 0.44 -9.53 -17.74
N TRP A 378 -0.18 -8.73 -18.59
CA TRP A 378 0.25 -8.54 -19.98
C TRP A 378 1.69 -8.08 -20.08
N ASN A 379 2.05 -7.02 -19.37
CA ASN A 379 3.37 -6.45 -19.39
C ASN A 379 4.45 -7.41 -18.85
N SER A 380 4.18 -8.06 -17.72
CA SER A 380 5.19 -8.89 -17.05
C SER A 380 5.28 -10.30 -17.65
N THR A 381 4.16 -10.97 -17.86
CA THR A 381 4.13 -12.37 -18.30
C THR A 381 4.34 -12.49 -19.80
N PHE A 382 3.60 -11.73 -20.59
CA PHE A 382 3.59 -11.87 -22.05
C PHE A 382 4.65 -10.99 -22.74
N LEU A 383 4.77 -9.70 -22.37
CA LEU A 383 5.79 -8.82 -22.94
C LEU A 383 7.17 -8.97 -22.27
N GLY A 384 7.25 -9.59 -21.08
CA GLY A 384 8.49 -9.88 -20.38
C GLY A 384 9.08 -8.70 -19.61
N TYR A 385 8.28 -7.66 -19.30
CA TYR A 385 8.71 -6.50 -18.52
C TYR A 385 8.59 -6.80 -17.02
N SER A 386 9.69 -7.15 -16.38
CA SER A 386 9.73 -7.61 -14.99
C SER A 386 9.69 -6.51 -13.94
N THR A 387 9.63 -5.25 -14.37
CA THR A 387 9.68 -4.07 -13.49
C THR A 387 8.53 -3.14 -13.81
N ARG A 388 8.12 -2.31 -12.84
CA ARG A 388 7.10 -1.28 -12.99
C ARG A 388 7.47 -0.05 -12.17
N ALA A 389 7.38 1.14 -12.78
CA ALA A 389 7.57 2.41 -12.10
C ALA A 389 6.21 3.01 -11.68
N ILE A 390 6.15 3.60 -10.49
CA ILE A 390 5.00 4.35 -9.98
C ILE A 390 5.44 5.78 -9.77
N VAL A 391 4.86 6.70 -10.53
CA VAL A 391 5.33 8.07 -10.65
C VAL A 391 4.19 9.05 -10.31
N PRO A 392 3.98 9.36 -9.03
CA PRO A 392 2.99 10.33 -8.63
C PRO A 392 3.47 11.78 -8.88
N TYR A 393 2.57 12.60 -9.41
CA TYR A 393 2.74 14.04 -9.62
C TYR A 393 2.09 14.82 -8.46
N SER A 394 2.52 14.47 -7.26
CA SER A 394 2.16 15.14 -6.00
C SER A 394 3.15 14.76 -4.92
N ASP A 395 3.68 15.74 -4.19
CA ASP A 395 4.59 15.49 -3.08
C ASP A 395 3.88 14.76 -1.92
N GLY A 396 2.61 15.02 -1.71
CA GLY A 396 1.79 14.27 -0.75
C GLY A 396 1.73 12.76 -1.02
N LEU A 397 2.05 12.31 -2.24
CA LEU A 397 2.15 10.89 -2.60
C LEU A 397 3.59 10.34 -2.54
N ALA A 398 4.54 11.03 -1.89
CA ALA A 398 5.94 10.62 -1.83
C ALA A 398 6.14 9.18 -1.30
N HIS A 399 5.36 8.76 -0.32
CA HIS A 399 5.40 7.42 0.25
C HIS A 399 4.53 6.39 -0.48
N PHE A 400 3.75 6.80 -1.48
CA PHE A 400 2.82 5.90 -2.17
C PHE A 400 3.53 4.79 -2.93
N SER A 401 4.61 5.10 -3.68
CA SER A 401 5.39 4.09 -4.39
C SER A 401 5.96 3.02 -3.47
N THR A 402 6.43 3.41 -2.27
CA THR A 402 6.93 2.47 -1.25
C THR A 402 5.80 1.61 -0.67
N MET A 403 4.61 2.18 -0.47
CA MET A 403 3.44 1.44 -0.01
C MET A 403 3.01 0.39 -1.05
N VAL A 404 2.90 0.76 -2.32
CA VAL A 404 2.57 -0.17 -3.40
C VAL A 404 3.65 -1.24 -3.58
N GLN A 405 4.93 -0.88 -3.51
CA GLN A 405 6.05 -1.82 -3.52
C GLN A 405 5.87 -2.91 -2.47
N HIS A 406 5.51 -2.53 -1.25
CA HIS A 406 5.28 -3.48 -0.17
C HIS A 406 4.07 -4.39 -0.43
N ILE A 407 2.93 -3.81 -0.84
CA ILE A 407 1.73 -4.59 -1.15
C ILE A 407 2.02 -5.59 -2.27
N ASP A 408 2.58 -5.14 -3.37
CA ASP A 408 2.72 -5.89 -4.63
C ASP A 408 3.79 -6.99 -4.52
N MET A 409 5.00 -6.63 -4.08
CA MET A 409 6.13 -7.56 -4.09
C MET A 409 6.00 -8.64 -3.00
N GLU A 410 5.48 -8.30 -1.82
CA GLU A 410 5.25 -9.28 -0.76
C GLU A 410 4.08 -10.22 -1.11
N SER A 411 3.06 -9.73 -1.80
CA SER A 411 1.91 -10.54 -2.19
C SER A 411 2.22 -11.45 -3.38
N ASN A 412 2.82 -10.93 -4.43
CA ASN A 412 2.92 -11.61 -5.73
C ASN A 412 4.31 -12.16 -6.05
N GLY A 413 5.32 -11.91 -5.23
CA GLY A 413 6.65 -12.51 -5.37
C GLY A 413 6.63 -14.00 -4.97
N LYS A 414 6.02 -14.86 -5.77
CA LYS A 414 5.79 -16.28 -5.48
C LYS A 414 6.48 -17.18 -6.50
N ARG A 415 6.83 -18.39 -6.07
CA ARG A 415 7.50 -19.40 -6.89
C ARG A 415 6.58 -20.56 -7.29
N VAL A 416 5.49 -20.75 -6.58
CA VAL A 416 4.58 -21.88 -6.73
C VAL A 416 3.14 -21.43 -6.91
N ALA A 417 2.37 -22.21 -7.66
CA ALA A 417 0.93 -22.06 -7.80
C ALA A 417 0.18 -22.52 -6.52
N LEU A 418 -1.13 -22.25 -6.47
CA LEU A 418 -2.00 -22.66 -5.35
C LEU A 418 -2.00 -24.17 -5.08
N ASP A 419 -1.71 -25.00 -6.09
CA ASP A 419 -1.59 -26.47 -5.95
C ASP A 419 -0.20 -26.91 -5.46
N GLY A 420 0.71 -25.99 -5.17
CA GLY A 420 2.08 -26.25 -4.72
C GLY A 420 3.07 -26.59 -5.84
N THR A 421 2.65 -26.63 -7.10
CA THR A 421 3.54 -26.90 -8.23
C THR A 421 4.35 -25.66 -8.61
N PRO A 422 5.59 -25.79 -9.12
CA PRO A 422 6.37 -24.67 -9.62
C PRO A 422 5.66 -23.94 -10.75
N LEU A 423 5.73 -22.60 -10.75
CA LEU A 423 5.23 -21.78 -11.84
C LEU A 423 6.12 -21.95 -13.07
N LEU A 424 5.52 -22.04 -14.25
CA LEU A 424 6.23 -22.06 -15.54
C LEU A 424 6.58 -20.64 -16.04
N HIS A 425 6.02 -19.62 -15.41
CA HIS A 425 6.31 -18.20 -15.66
C HIS A 425 6.76 -17.52 -14.36
N ARG A 426 7.31 -16.32 -14.48
CA ARG A 426 7.62 -15.49 -13.31
C ARG A 426 6.37 -14.74 -12.86
N SER A 427 6.14 -14.69 -11.55
CA SER A 427 5.10 -13.88 -10.92
C SER A 427 5.73 -12.71 -10.15
N GLY A 428 4.95 -11.64 -9.99
CA GLY A 428 5.39 -10.42 -9.31
C GLY A 428 6.29 -9.54 -10.17
N GLU A 429 6.04 -8.25 -10.07
CA GLU A 429 6.86 -7.21 -10.70
C GLU A 429 7.77 -6.60 -9.64
N VAL A 430 8.93 -6.11 -10.02
CA VAL A 430 9.72 -5.22 -9.16
C VAL A 430 9.11 -3.83 -9.27
N SER A 431 8.30 -3.46 -8.29
CA SER A 431 7.68 -2.14 -8.21
C SER A 431 8.65 -1.16 -7.53
N PHE A 432 8.87 0.00 -8.14
CA PHE A 432 9.66 1.10 -7.60
C PHE A 432 9.08 2.44 -8.05
N GLY A 433 9.57 3.53 -7.53
CA GLY A 433 9.09 4.83 -7.98
C GLY A 433 9.48 5.97 -7.05
N GLY A 434 8.82 7.10 -7.23
CA GLY A 434 8.99 8.30 -6.44
C GLY A 434 8.32 9.50 -7.10
N CYS A 435 8.28 10.64 -6.40
CA CYS A 435 7.64 11.86 -6.90
C CYS A 435 8.28 12.37 -8.18
N ALA A 436 7.44 12.74 -9.13
CA ALA A 436 7.76 13.02 -10.52
C ALA A 436 8.89 14.01 -10.72
N ALA A 437 8.84 15.19 -10.11
CA ALA A 437 9.87 16.21 -10.31
C ALA A 437 11.27 15.71 -9.92
N THR A 438 11.36 14.97 -8.82
CA THR A 438 12.63 14.38 -8.37
C THR A 438 13.11 13.27 -9.29
N VAL A 439 12.22 12.34 -9.68
CA VAL A 439 12.62 11.15 -10.45
C VAL A 439 12.85 11.41 -11.92
N GLN A 440 12.28 12.49 -12.49
CA GLN A 440 12.60 12.94 -13.85
C GLN A 440 14.08 13.29 -14.02
N HIS A 441 14.73 13.77 -12.95
CA HIS A 441 16.16 14.09 -12.94
C HIS A 441 17.02 12.92 -12.41
N SER A 442 16.46 11.71 -12.36
CA SER A 442 17.11 10.50 -11.86
C SER A 442 16.92 9.35 -12.86
N PHE A 443 16.01 8.41 -12.57
CA PHE A 443 15.89 7.18 -13.35
C PHE A 443 15.12 7.33 -14.70
N PHE A 444 14.60 8.50 -15.05
CA PHE A 444 13.96 8.68 -16.36
C PHE A 444 14.94 8.50 -17.52
N GLN A 445 16.23 8.74 -17.32
CA GLN A 445 17.24 8.37 -18.29
C GLN A 445 17.16 6.88 -18.68
N LEU A 446 16.98 6.00 -17.69
CA LEU A 446 16.78 4.56 -17.91
C LEU A 446 15.43 4.29 -18.59
N LEU A 447 14.36 4.99 -18.19
CA LEU A 447 13.04 4.81 -18.79
C LEU A 447 13.04 5.16 -20.28
N HIS A 448 13.75 6.22 -20.70
CA HIS A 448 13.81 6.69 -22.08
C HIS A 448 14.77 5.90 -22.97
N GLN A 449 15.97 5.62 -22.51
CA GLN A 449 17.03 5.01 -23.34
C GLN A 449 17.49 3.62 -22.88
N GLY A 450 17.14 3.21 -21.66
CA GLY A 450 17.52 1.92 -21.11
C GLY A 450 16.47 0.83 -21.33
N ARG A 451 16.21 0.05 -20.29
CA ARG A 451 15.23 -1.03 -20.30
C ARG A 451 13.80 -0.49 -20.42
N VAL A 452 12.93 -1.26 -21.07
CA VAL A 452 11.50 -0.98 -21.05
C VAL A 452 10.95 -1.25 -19.66
N VAL A 453 10.37 -0.21 -19.06
CA VAL A 453 9.71 -0.26 -17.75
C VAL A 453 8.32 0.34 -17.91
N PRO A 454 7.26 -0.45 -17.81
CA PRO A 454 5.90 0.08 -17.72
C PRO A 454 5.78 1.07 -16.56
N ALA A 455 5.05 2.16 -16.75
CA ALA A 455 4.91 3.19 -15.74
C ALA A 455 3.45 3.55 -15.46
N ASP A 456 3.10 3.72 -14.18
CA ASP A 456 1.83 4.30 -13.74
C ASP A 456 2.09 5.75 -13.34
N PHE A 457 1.57 6.70 -14.12
CA PHE A 457 1.59 8.13 -13.82
C PHE A 457 0.33 8.51 -13.05
N ILE A 458 0.47 9.17 -11.90
CA ILE A 458 -0.66 9.54 -11.04
C ILE A 458 -0.68 11.05 -10.89
N GLY A 459 -1.71 11.71 -11.43
CA GLY A 459 -1.89 13.15 -11.40
C GLY A 459 -3.13 13.58 -10.63
N LEU A 460 -3.17 14.84 -10.22
CA LEU A 460 -4.29 15.48 -9.53
C LEU A 460 -4.83 16.63 -10.36
N MET A 461 -6.16 16.75 -10.47
CA MET A 461 -6.78 17.91 -11.14
C MET A 461 -6.66 19.18 -10.29
N GLU A 462 -6.71 19.02 -8.96
CA GLU A 462 -6.67 20.13 -8.01
C GLU A 462 -5.47 19.97 -7.06
N SER A 463 -4.69 21.04 -6.89
CA SER A 463 -3.61 21.09 -5.90
C SER A 463 -4.17 21.15 -4.47
N GLN A 464 -3.51 20.46 -3.51
CA GLN A 464 -3.80 20.65 -2.09
C GLN A 464 -3.46 22.09 -1.61
N GLN A 465 -2.39 22.66 -2.19
CA GLN A 465 -1.89 23.99 -1.85
C GLN A 465 -1.66 24.78 -3.15
N PRO A 466 -2.68 25.46 -3.68
CA PRO A 466 -2.53 26.26 -4.89
C PRO A 466 -1.60 27.46 -4.63
N VAL A 467 -0.60 27.62 -5.50
CA VAL A 467 0.35 28.75 -5.48
C VAL A 467 0.33 29.42 -6.84
N GLU A 468 0.03 30.72 -6.85
CA GLU A 468 0.09 31.56 -8.02
C GLU A 468 1.14 32.65 -7.80
N ILE A 469 2.04 32.86 -8.78
CA ILE A 469 3.08 33.87 -8.72
C ILE A 469 2.77 34.94 -9.76
N PRO A 470 2.59 36.21 -9.34
CA PRO A 470 2.34 37.28 -10.28
C PRO A 470 3.46 37.41 -11.32
N GLY A 471 3.10 37.37 -12.59
CA GLY A 471 4.04 37.50 -13.73
C GLY A 471 4.46 36.14 -14.35
N GLU A 472 4.17 35.01 -13.72
CA GLU A 472 4.34 33.71 -14.35
C GLU A 472 3.15 33.40 -15.29
N ALA A 473 3.43 32.65 -16.36
CA ALA A 473 2.42 32.32 -17.38
C ALA A 473 1.42 31.24 -16.91
N VAL A 474 1.85 30.38 -16.01
CA VAL A 474 1.06 29.24 -15.45
C VAL A 474 1.36 29.12 -13.98
N SER A 475 0.46 28.45 -13.24
CA SER A 475 0.69 28.11 -11.83
C SER A 475 1.76 27.00 -11.67
N ASN A 476 2.33 26.87 -10.47
CA ASN A 476 3.22 25.75 -10.14
C ASN A 476 2.55 24.39 -10.40
N HIS A 477 1.24 24.30 -10.16
CA HIS A 477 0.47 23.10 -10.41
C HIS A 477 0.34 22.80 -11.91
N ASP A 478 0.05 23.82 -12.74
CA ASP A 478 -0.02 23.64 -14.19
C ASP A 478 1.33 23.24 -14.77
N GLU A 479 2.43 23.81 -14.28
CA GLU A 479 3.78 23.40 -14.68
C GLU A 479 4.03 21.92 -14.33
N LEU A 480 3.71 21.49 -13.10
CA LEU A 480 3.80 20.08 -12.70
C LEU A 480 2.94 19.17 -13.58
N MET A 481 1.70 19.57 -13.86
CA MET A 481 0.77 18.79 -14.69
C MET A 481 1.15 18.81 -16.17
N SER A 482 1.85 19.83 -16.66
CA SER A 482 2.42 19.83 -18.02
C SER A 482 3.36 18.65 -18.22
N HIS A 483 4.17 18.34 -17.22
CA HIS A 483 5.05 17.15 -17.21
C HIS A 483 4.25 15.83 -17.09
N PHE A 484 3.18 15.82 -16.29
CA PHE A 484 2.29 14.66 -16.21
C PHE A 484 1.71 14.27 -17.56
N PHE A 485 1.34 15.22 -18.39
CA PHE A 485 0.82 14.97 -19.74
C PHE A 485 1.94 14.68 -20.76
N ALA A 486 3.07 15.37 -20.67
CA ALA A 486 4.14 15.27 -21.66
C ALA A 486 5.00 14.00 -21.53
N GLN A 487 5.30 13.56 -20.31
CA GLN A 487 6.23 12.44 -20.10
C GLN A 487 5.72 11.09 -20.62
N PRO A 488 4.43 10.72 -20.44
CA PRO A 488 3.88 9.51 -21.06
C PRO A 488 3.96 9.54 -22.59
N ASP A 489 3.74 10.70 -23.21
CA ASP A 489 3.87 10.87 -24.66
C ASP A 489 5.32 10.72 -25.11
N ALA A 490 6.25 11.35 -24.42
CA ALA A 490 7.67 11.21 -24.70
C ALA A 490 8.16 9.74 -24.63
N LEU A 491 7.67 8.99 -23.65
CA LEU A 491 7.93 7.55 -23.53
C LEU A 491 7.29 6.73 -24.65
N ALA A 492 6.11 7.10 -25.11
CA ALA A 492 5.39 6.39 -26.18
C ALA A 492 6.00 6.69 -27.55
N TYR A 493 6.22 7.96 -27.86
CA TYR A 493 6.67 8.39 -29.21
C TYR A 493 8.17 8.24 -29.40
N GLY A 494 8.97 8.62 -28.40
CA GLY A 494 10.43 8.71 -28.52
C GLY A 494 10.87 9.77 -29.52
N LYS A 495 12.12 9.72 -29.94
CA LYS A 495 12.76 10.59 -30.93
C LYS A 495 13.68 9.77 -31.83
N THR A 496 13.37 9.70 -33.10
CA THR A 496 14.11 8.88 -34.07
C THR A 496 15.38 9.58 -34.57
N LEU A 497 16.27 8.83 -35.21
CA LEU A 497 17.44 9.36 -35.91
C LEU A 497 17.02 10.40 -36.99
N MET A 498 15.91 10.15 -37.69
CA MET A 498 15.42 11.07 -38.71
C MET A 498 14.92 12.39 -38.10
N ASP A 499 14.24 12.35 -36.97
CA ASP A 499 13.83 13.55 -36.25
C ASP A 499 15.06 14.40 -35.86
N LEU A 500 16.11 13.75 -35.36
CA LEU A 500 17.37 14.40 -34.98
C LEU A 500 18.12 15.02 -36.17
N ILE A 501 18.09 14.36 -37.35
CA ILE A 501 18.65 14.90 -38.58
C ILE A 501 17.89 16.16 -39.01
N GLN A 502 16.57 16.13 -38.99
CA GLN A 502 15.70 17.28 -39.35
C GLN A 502 15.89 18.46 -38.40
N GLU A 503 16.14 18.17 -37.10
CA GLU A 503 16.42 19.20 -36.09
C GLU A 503 17.86 19.74 -36.17
N GLY A 504 18.70 19.20 -37.05
CA GLY A 504 20.09 19.65 -37.19
C GLY A 504 21.03 19.20 -36.08
N ALA A 505 20.70 18.11 -35.36
CA ALA A 505 21.56 17.58 -34.32
C ALA A 505 22.95 17.22 -34.87
N PRO A 506 24.05 17.46 -34.10
CA PRO A 506 25.40 17.15 -34.53
C PRO A 506 25.58 15.66 -34.87
N GLU A 507 26.13 15.34 -36.03
CA GLU A 507 26.26 13.96 -36.53
C GLU A 507 26.89 12.99 -35.52
N PRO A 508 27.99 13.30 -34.82
CA PRO A 508 28.60 12.39 -33.87
C PRO A 508 27.73 12.09 -32.64
N LEU A 509 26.72 12.91 -32.35
CA LEU A 509 25.87 12.79 -31.17
C LEU A 509 24.51 12.16 -31.47
N ARG A 510 24.10 12.05 -32.73
CA ARG A 510 22.73 11.63 -33.12
C ARG A 510 22.34 10.30 -32.52
N GLU A 511 23.18 9.27 -32.64
CA GLU A 511 22.89 7.94 -32.08
C GLU A 511 22.77 7.97 -30.55
N HIS A 512 23.52 8.83 -29.87
CA HIS A 512 23.44 9.02 -28.42
C HIS A 512 22.15 9.74 -28.00
N MET A 513 21.54 10.49 -28.90
CA MET A 513 20.32 11.29 -28.65
C MET A 513 19.04 10.54 -29.03
N VAL A 514 19.13 9.41 -29.71
CA VAL A 514 17.95 8.60 -30.06
C VAL A 514 17.23 8.11 -28.79
N VAL A 515 15.93 8.33 -28.76
CA VAL A 515 15.01 7.78 -27.76
C VAL A 515 14.05 6.86 -28.49
N THR A 516 14.14 5.57 -28.20
CA THR A 516 13.42 4.56 -29.00
C THR A 516 11.91 4.66 -28.92
N GLY A 517 11.36 5.25 -27.85
CA GLY A 517 9.90 5.24 -27.64
C GLY A 517 9.37 3.85 -27.30
N ASN A 518 8.11 3.62 -27.59
CA ASN A 518 7.43 2.32 -27.41
C ASN A 518 7.44 1.82 -25.96
N ARG A 519 7.46 2.74 -24.99
CA ARG A 519 7.49 2.52 -23.54
C ARG A 519 6.07 2.58 -23.00
N PRO A 520 5.49 1.47 -22.53
CA PRO A 520 4.10 1.45 -22.10
C PRO A 520 3.91 2.22 -20.79
N SER A 521 2.79 2.95 -20.71
CA SER A 521 2.38 3.63 -19.48
C SER A 521 0.86 3.71 -19.34
N SER A 522 0.40 3.89 -18.10
CA SER A 522 -0.98 4.25 -17.76
C SER A 522 -0.98 5.59 -17.05
N SER A 523 -1.97 6.43 -17.32
CA SER A 523 -2.18 7.69 -16.61
C SER A 523 -3.44 7.58 -15.76
N ILE A 524 -3.29 7.83 -14.46
CA ILE A 524 -4.37 7.85 -13.48
C ILE A 524 -4.54 9.30 -13.03
N LEU A 525 -5.65 9.92 -13.41
CA LEU A 525 -5.96 11.30 -13.06
C LEU A 525 -7.08 11.33 -12.03
N LEU A 526 -6.79 11.87 -10.85
CA LEU A 526 -7.68 11.97 -9.69
C LEU A 526 -8.18 13.40 -9.53
N THR A 527 -9.36 13.61 -8.95
CA THR A 527 -9.90 14.97 -8.74
C THR A 527 -9.00 15.76 -7.80
N ARG A 528 -8.75 15.28 -6.60
CA ARG A 528 -7.88 15.89 -5.58
C ARG A 528 -7.34 14.83 -4.63
N LEU A 529 -6.35 15.19 -3.84
CA LEU A 529 -5.81 14.33 -2.79
C LEU A 529 -6.41 14.75 -1.44
N ASP A 530 -7.44 14.04 -1.02
CA ASP A 530 -8.05 14.13 0.30
C ASP A 530 -8.18 12.73 0.93
N ALA A 531 -8.71 12.66 2.14
CA ALA A 531 -8.86 11.40 2.87
C ALA A 531 -9.62 10.34 2.06
N TYR A 532 -10.68 10.73 1.37
CA TYR A 532 -11.48 9.83 0.55
C TYR A 532 -10.69 9.26 -0.64
N THR A 533 -10.02 10.13 -1.38
CA THR A 533 -9.22 9.73 -2.55
C THR A 533 -8.01 8.88 -2.15
N VAL A 534 -7.40 9.16 -0.98
CA VAL A 534 -6.34 8.31 -0.41
C VAL A 534 -6.86 6.90 -0.16
N GLY A 535 -8.07 6.77 0.39
CA GLY A 535 -8.74 5.48 0.57
C GLY A 535 -9.01 4.74 -0.74
N GLN A 536 -9.57 5.45 -1.74
CA GLN A 536 -9.80 4.90 -3.09
C GLN A 536 -8.50 4.39 -3.72
N LEU A 537 -7.43 5.20 -3.67
CA LEU A 537 -6.14 4.87 -4.28
C LEU A 537 -5.48 3.65 -3.62
N LEU A 538 -5.58 3.54 -2.28
CA LEU A 538 -5.11 2.37 -1.55
C LEU A 538 -5.83 1.10 -2.01
N ALA A 539 -7.15 1.09 -1.95
CA ALA A 539 -7.96 -0.08 -2.31
C ALA A 539 -7.80 -0.46 -3.79
N LEU A 540 -7.64 0.52 -4.67
CA LEU A 540 -7.35 0.31 -6.10
C LEU A 540 -6.13 -0.59 -6.29
N TYR A 541 -5.01 -0.29 -5.62
CA TYR A 541 -3.78 -1.06 -5.77
C TYR A 541 -3.80 -2.38 -4.99
N GLU A 542 -4.50 -2.46 -3.88
CA GLU A 542 -4.74 -3.74 -3.19
C GLU A 542 -5.52 -4.72 -4.08
N HIS A 543 -6.59 -4.26 -4.70
CA HIS A 543 -7.37 -5.09 -5.64
C HIS A 543 -6.62 -5.41 -6.93
N ARG A 544 -5.87 -4.46 -7.50
CA ARG A 544 -4.97 -4.73 -8.62
C ARG A 544 -4.01 -5.89 -8.33
N THR A 545 -3.40 -5.87 -7.16
CA THR A 545 -2.47 -6.90 -6.71
C THR A 545 -3.17 -8.26 -6.56
N ALA A 546 -4.39 -8.27 -6.00
CA ALA A 546 -5.19 -9.49 -5.89
C ALA A 546 -5.58 -10.06 -7.26
N VAL A 547 -5.99 -9.21 -8.21
CA VAL A 547 -6.31 -9.61 -9.60
C VAL A 547 -5.11 -10.30 -10.25
N GLN A 548 -3.92 -9.72 -10.18
CA GLN A 548 -2.72 -10.35 -10.73
C GLN A 548 -2.46 -11.72 -10.10
N GLY A 549 -2.60 -11.84 -8.79
CA GLY A 549 -2.45 -13.12 -8.09
C GLY A 549 -3.47 -14.16 -8.53
N PHE A 550 -4.71 -13.75 -8.74
CA PHE A 550 -5.76 -14.63 -9.27
C PHE A 550 -5.45 -15.09 -10.70
N MET A 551 -4.95 -14.19 -11.56
CA MET A 551 -4.56 -14.52 -12.92
C MET A 551 -3.40 -15.50 -12.99
N TRP A 552 -2.39 -15.34 -12.12
CA TRP A 552 -1.24 -16.25 -12.03
C TRP A 552 -1.53 -17.54 -11.27
N GLY A 553 -2.69 -17.67 -10.63
CA GLY A 553 -3.04 -18.83 -9.81
C GLY A 553 -2.16 -19.00 -8.58
N ILE A 554 -1.71 -17.89 -7.96
CA ILE A 554 -0.85 -17.88 -6.77
C ILE A 554 -1.61 -17.41 -5.53
N ASN A 555 -1.05 -17.68 -4.33
CA ASN A 555 -1.55 -17.11 -3.09
C ASN A 555 -0.91 -15.74 -2.82
N SER A 556 -1.66 -14.66 -3.00
CA SER A 556 -1.20 -13.29 -2.75
C SER A 556 -1.26 -12.88 -1.27
N PHE A 557 -1.72 -13.74 -0.37
CA PHE A 557 -2.08 -13.37 1.00
C PHE A 557 -1.21 -14.00 2.09
N ASP A 558 -0.20 -14.79 1.71
CA ASP A 558 0.85 -15.30 2.59
C ASP A 558 2.22 -14.65 2.32
N GLN A 559 3.25 -14.93 3.15
CA GLN A 559 4.59 -14.34 3.03
C GLN A 559 5.73 -15.22 3.59
N PHE A 560 5.74 -16.51 3.35
CA PHE A 560 6.74 -17.46 3.86
C PHE A 560 8.20 -17.12 3.52
N GLY A 561 8.44 -16.36 2.43
CA GLY A 561 9.78 -15.96 2.01
C GLY A 561 10.56 -15.14 3.04
N ASN A 562 9.88 -14.47 3.96
CA ASN A 562 10.51 -13.60 4.95
C ASN A 562 11.03 -14.36 6.19
N ASP A 563 10.70 -15.64 6.39
CA ASP A 563 10.93 -16.33 7.67
C ASP A 563 12.35 -16.87 7.81
N LEU A 564 12.97 -17.32 6.72
CA LEU A 564 14.32 -17.87 6.77
C LEU A 564 15.35 -16.87 7.32
N GLY A 565 15.30 -15.63 6.85
CA GLY A 565 16.19 -14.56 7.33
C GLY A 565 16.04 -14.31 8.82
N LYS A 566 14.81 -14.33 9.34
CA LYS A 566 14.53 -14.16 10.79
C LYS A 566 15.12 -15.30 11.63
N VAL A 567 15.03 -16.55 11.15
CA VAL A 567 15.62 -17.71 11.81
C VAL A 567 17.15 -17.58 11.86
N MET A 568 17.77 -17.26 10.73
CA MET A 568 19.23 -17.07 10.67
C MET A 568 19.70 -15.90 11.56
N ALA A 569 18.97 -14.80 11.57
CA ALA A 569 19.28 -13.66 12.44
C ALA A 569 19.26 -14.01 13.94
N LYS A 570 18.38 -14.92 14.37
CA LYS A 570 18.37 -15.42 15.76
C LYS A 570 19.67 -16.15 16.13
N HIS A 571 20.23 -16.96 15.21
CA HIS A 571 21.50 -17.66 15.43
C HIS A 571 22.67 -16.68 15.50
N VAL A 572 22.73 -15.72 14.58
CA VAL A 572 23.75 -14.64 14.61
C VAL A 572 23.67 -13.84 15.91
N LYS A 573 22.46 -13.47 16.35
CA LYS A 573 22.23 -12.76 17.60
C LYS A 573 22.72 -13.54 18.82
N ALA A 574 22.49 -14.85 18.86
CA ALA A 574 22.98 -15.70 19.93
C ALA A 574 24.53 -15.72 19.96
N GLN A 575 25.17 -15.86 18.80
CA GLN A 575 26.63 -15.78 18.69
C GLN A 575 27.17 -14.43 19.15
N LEU A 576 26.61 -13.31 18.69
CA LEU A 576 27.03 -11.98 19.12
C LEU A 576 26.91 -11.80 20.63
N SER A 577 25.82 -12.29 21.23
CA SER A 577 25.65 -12.26 22.68
C SER A 577 26.71 -13.10 23.42
N ALA A 578 27.02 -14.30 22.94
CA ALA A 578 28.03 -15.18 23.53
C ALA A 578 29.42 -14.54 23.41
N SER A 579 29.81 -14.11 22.23
CA SER A 579 31.11 -13.48 22.00
C SER A 579 31.34 -12.24 22.88
N ARG A 580 30.34 -11.35 22.98
CA ARG A 580 30.45 -10.14 23.80
C ARG A 580 30.47 -10.40 25.31
N LYS A 581 29.76 -11.45 25.80
CA LYS A 581 29.68 -11.76 27.23
C LYS A 581 30.83 -12.64 27.72
N THR A 582 31.25 -13.61 26.93
CA THR A 582 32.17 -14.66 27.35
C THR A 582 33.44 -14.77 26.50
N GLY A 583 33.58 -13.93 25.45
CA GLY A 583 34.69 -14.06 24.49
C GLY A 583 34.60 -15.31 23.60
N ALA A 584 33.42 -15.93 23.48
CA ALA A 584 33.25 -17.12 22.65
C ALA A 584 33.64 -16.84 21.20
N SER A 585 34.43 -17.73 20.59
CA SER A 585 34.81 -17.65 19.17
C SER A 585 33.61 -17.85 18.25
N VAL A 586 33.62 -17.20 17.08
CA VAL A 586 32.58 -17.34 16.06
C VAL A 586 32.61 -18.74 15.47
N GLN A 587 31.50 -19.47 15.53
CA GLN A 587 31.38 -20.85 15.07
C GLN A 587 30.00 -21.12 14.45
N GLY A 588 29.92 -22.11 13.54
CA GLY A 588 28.65 -22.58 12.97
C GLY A 588 28.12 -21.74 11.80
N PHE A 589 28.94 -20.86 11.20
CA PHE A 589 28.59 -20.06 10.04
C PHE A 589 29.49 -20.40 8.85
N ASN A 590 29.11 -19.99 7.65
CA ASN A 590 30.00 -20.04 6.49
C ASN A 590 31.19 -19.09 6.67
N SER A 591 32.25 -19.29 5.88
CA SER A 591 33.49 -18.52 6.01
C SER A 591 33.31 -16.99 5.87
N SER A 592 32.43 -16.56 4.96
CA SER A 592 32.14 -15.13 4.76
C SER A 592 31.49 -14.51 5.99
N THR A 593 30.43 -15.15 6.50
CA THR A 593 29.72 -14.67 7.71
C THR A 593 30.63 -14.70 8.93
N SER A 594 31.45 -15.74 9.12
CA SER A 594 32.41 -15.84 10.22
C SER A 594 33.43 -14.70 10.17
N SER A 595 34.06 -14.46 9.00
CA SER A 595 35.02 -13.38 8.83
C SER A 595 34.42 -12.00 9.13
N LEU A 596 33.20 -11.74 8.62
CA LEU A 596 32.52 -10.46 8.88
C LEU A 596 32.16 -10.29 10.36
N LEU A 597 31.72 -11.35 11.03
CA LEU A 597 31.44 -11.33 12.47
C LEU A 597 32.70 -11.09 13.31
N ASP A 598 33.82 -11.72 12.97
CA ASP A 598 35.10 -11.50 13.66
C ASP A 598 35.55 -10.05 13.53
N HIS A 599 35.50 -9.47 12.32
CA HIS A 599 35.80 -8.05 12.12
C HIS A 599 34.83 -7.13 12.87
N TYR A 600 33.54 -7.41 12.85
CA TYR A 600 32.55 -6.64 13.58
C TYR A 600 32.75 -6.68 15.09
N LEU A 601 33.07 -7.84 15.65
CA LEU A 601 33.34 -8.02 17.08
C LEU A 601 34.64 -7.35 17.50
N ALA A 602 35.69 -7.39 16.68
CA ALA A 602 36.98 -6.77 16.96
C ALA A 602 36.93 -5.23 16.95
N HIS A 603 36.12 -4.63 16.08
CA HIS A 603 36.10 -3.17 15.86
C HIS A 603 34.80 -2.50 16.26
N GLY A 604 33.71 -3.27 16.43
CA GLY A 604 32.38 -2.74 16.79
C GLY A 604 32.37 -2.24 18.25
N LYS A 605 32.33 -0.93 18.44
CA LYS A 605 32.11 -0.33 19.76
C LYS A 605 30.66 -0.57 20.19
N VAL A 606 30.46 -1.26 21.29
CA VAL A 606 29.19 -1.16 22.05
C VAL A 606 29.31 0.11 22.88
N GLY A 607 28.34 1.00 22.80
CA GLY A 607 28.35 2.21 23.62
C GLY A 607 28.62 1.86 25.07
N ASP A 608 29.60 2.51 25.69
CA ASP A 608 29.88 2.37 27.11
C ASP A 608 28.62 2.76 27.88
N ASN A 609 28.04 1.82 28.62
CA ASN A 609 26.90 2.06 29.50
C ASN A 609 27.23 2.99 30.69
N ASN A 610 28.40 3.65 30.67
CA ASN A 610 28.95 4.42 31.80
C ASN A 610 29.22 5.90 31.52
N THR A 611 28.63 6.52 30.51
CA THR A 611 28.66 7.99 30.43
C THR A 611 27.28 8.55 30.73
N PRO A 612 27.08 9.19 31.89
CA PRO A 612 25.91 10.01 32.14
C PRO A 612 26.08 11.36 31.42
N SER A 613 25.23 11.61 30.41
CA SER A 613 25.01 12.96 29.88
C SER A 613 23.54 13.34 29.98
#